data_d70e4bc1e042b1bb2c580f76ba901c2d
#
_entry.id   d70e4bc1e042b1bb2c580f76ba901c2d
#
_cell.length_a   1.000
_cell.length_b   1.000
_cell.length_c   1.000
_cell.angle_alpha   90.00
_cell.angle_beta   90.00
_cell.angle_gamma   90.00
#
_symmetry.space_group_name_H-M   'P 1'
#
loop_
_entity.id
_entity.type
_entity.pdbx_description
1 polymer ?
#
loop_
_entity_poly.entity_id
_entity_poly.type
_entity_poly.pdbx_seq_one_letter_code
_entity_poly.pdbx_strand_id
1 'polypeptide(L)'
;MLIFHDLSRKSEYPTVAALGFFDGVHLGHRAVIAEAVKQARAQNGKGAVFTFEPPHHTDRAVSKSDVKLLQSPESRDRVMEELGVELVLCPPFESFYNFSPEEFVREILKNCLNCRGVVCGEDYRFGKKGAGNVALLRELAEPMGI
;
A
#
# COMPACT_ATOMS: atom_id res chain seq x y z
N MET A 1 6.89 -3.55 -14.15
CA MET A 1 6.25 -3.46 -12.81
C MET A 1 5.09 -4.45 -12.75
N LEU A 2 5.08 -5.31 -11.74
CA LEU A 2 3.97 -6.23 -11.51
C LEU A 2 2.88 -5.54 -10.71
N ILE A 3 1.63 -5.85 -11.04
CA ILE A 3 0.48 -5.32 -10.29
C ILE A 3 -0.39 -6.50 -9.85
N PHE A 4 -0.58 -6.62 -8.54
CA PHE A 4 -1.49 -7.59 -7.97
C PHE A 4 -2.81 -6.87 -7.63
N HIS A 5 -3.91 -7.36 -8.18
CA HIS A 5 -5.23 -6.77 -7.97
C HIS A 5 -6.05 -7.45 -6.88
N ASP A 6 -5.51 -8.49 -6.26
CA ASP A 6 -6.15 -9.19 -5.17
C ASP A 6 -5.11 -9.75 -4.19
N LEU A 7 -5.58 -10.32 -3.10
CA LEU A 7 -4.72 -10.83 -2.03
C LEU A 7 -4.30 -12.29 -2.20
N SER A 8 -4.65 -12.91 -3.33
CA SER A 8 -4.34 -14.33 -3.57
C SER A 8 -2.90 -14.57 -4.02
N ARG A 9 -2.22 -13.54 -4.53
CA ARG A 9 -0.85 -13.64 -5.03
C ARG A 9 0.15 -13.25 -3.95
N LYS A 10 1.32 -13.84 -4.02
CA LYS A 10 2.40 -13.59 -3.06
C LYS A 10 3.67 -13.23 -3.79
N SER A 11 4.41 -12.27 -3.23
CA SER A 11 5.71 -11.90 -3.77
C SER A 11 6.74 -12.99 -3.45
N GLU A 12 7.46 -13.42 -4.47
CA GLU A 12 8.58 -14.36 -4.31
C GLU A 12 9.83 -13.67 -3.79
N TYR A 13 9.86 -12.34 -3.84
CA TYR A 13 11.01 -11.53 -3.46
C TYR A 13 10.71 -10.74 -2.20
N PRO A 14 11.71 -10.52 -1.34
CA PRO A 14 11.53 -9.58 -0.23
C PRO A 14 11.30 -8.18 -0.76
N THR A 15 10.42 -7.43 -0.11
CA THR A 15 10.08 -6.07 -0.51
C THR A 15 10.24 -5.08 0.63
N VAL A 16 10.39 -3.82 0.27
CA VAL A 16 10.09 -2.70 1.16
C VAL A 16 8.95 -1.93 0.51
N ALA A 17 7.87 -1.75 1.23
CA ALA A 17 6.63 -1.23 0.69
C ALA A 17 6.33 0.17 1.21
N ALA A 18 5.91 1.04 0.29
CA ALA A 18 5.28 2.31 0.63
C ALA A 18 3.78 2.06 0.82
N LEU A 19 3.24 2.56 1.92
CA LEU A 19 1.83 2.36 2.26
C LEU A 19 1.07 3.67 2.13
N GLY A 20 -0.05 3.64 1.43
CA GLY A 20 -0.91 4.81 1.30
C GLY A 20 -2.00 4.66 0.26
N PHE A 21 -2.87 5.66 0.22
CA PHE A 21 -3.79 5.83 -0.89
C PHE A 21 -3.19 6.86 -1.83
N PHE A 22 -2.56 6.37 -2.88
CA PHE A 22 -1.75 7.19 -3.78
C PHE A 22 -2.56 7.68 -4.98
N ASP A 23 -3.58 8.48 -4.74
CA ASP A 23 -4.32 9.15 -5.78
C ASP A 23 -3.71 10.54 -6.00
N GLY A 24 -3.36 10.85 -7.24
CA GLY A 24 -2.67 12.09 -7.55
C GLY A 24 -1.30 12.16 -6.89
N VAL A 25 -0.40 11.27 -7.25
CA VAL A 25 0.93 11.15 -6.62
C VAL A 25 1.64 12.50 -6.59
N HIS A 26 1.58 13.19 -5.45
CA HIS A 26 2.20 14.48 -5.24
C HIS A 26 3.57 14.33 -4.55
N LEU A 27 4.25 15.46 -4.29
CA LEU A 27 5.63 15.45 -3.78
C LEU A 27 5.81 14.63 -2.50
N GLY A 28 4.86 14.70 -1.56
CA GLY A 28 4.91 13.92 -0.32
C GLY A 28 4.83 12.42 -0.58
N HIS A 29 3.93 12.01 -1.47
CA HIS A 29 3.80 10.60 -1.88
C HIS A 29 5.04 10.12 -2.60
N ARG A 30 5.63 10.96 -3.46
CA ARG A 30 6.86 10.61 -4.16
C ARG A 30 8.00 10.36 -3.20
N ALA A 31 8.12 11.15 -2.14
CA ALA A 31 9.16 10.97 -1.13
C ALA A 31 9.00 9.63 -0.40
N VAL A 32 7.79 9.27 -0.02
CA VAL A 32 7.50 7.99 0.64
C VAL A 32 7.85 6.81 -0.27
N ILE A 33 7.42 6.88 -1.52
CA ILE A 33 7.68 5.81 -2.51
C ILE A 33 9.18 5.72 -2.81
N ALA A 34 9.85 6.85 -3.02
CA ALA A 34 11.28 6.86 -3.31
C ALA A 34 12.10 6.30 -2.15
N GLU A 35 11.72 6.59 -0.91
CA GLU A 35 12.41 6.05 0.26
C GLU A 35 12.24 4.53 0.35
N ALA A 36 11.05 4.02 0.07
CA ALA A 36 10.80 2.58 0.05
C ALA A 36 11.67 1.89 -1.01
N VAL A 37 11.75 2.44 -2.20
CA VAL A 37 12.58 1.91 -3.28
C VAL A 37 14.07 1.94 -2.89
N LYS A 38 14.53 3.03 -2.31
CA LYS A 38 15.91 3.17 -1.85
C LYS A 38 16.28 2.11 -0.80
N GLN A 39 15.41 1.92 0.20
CA GLN A 39 15.64 0.92 1.24
C GLN A 39 15.59 -0.50 0.68
N ALA A 40 14.69 -0.76 -0.26
CA ALA A 40 14.61 -2.06 -0.92
C ALA A 40 15.92 -2.41 -1.64
N ARG A 41 16.45 -1.47 -2.40
CA ARG A 41 17.72 -1.66 -3.13
C ARG A 41 18.88 -1.91 -2.18
N ALA A 42 18.90 -1.22 -1.05
CA ALA A 42 19.95 -1.42 -0.03
C ALA A 42 19.91 -2.82 0.59
N GLN A 43 18.77 -3.49 0.52
CA GLN A 43 18.57 -4.84 1.08
C GLN A 43 18.49 -5.92 0.01
N ASN A 44 18.79 -5.60 -1.23
CA ASN A 44 18.65 -6.50 -2.39
C ASN A 44 17.24 -7.01 -2.59
N GLY A 45 16.25 -6.20 -2.18
CA GLY A 45 14.83 -6.49 -2.36
C GLY A 45 14.21 -5.61 -3.43
N LYS A 46 12.91 -5.71 -3.57
CA LYS A 46 12.14 -4.92 -4.54
C LYS A 46 11.32 -3.85 -3.85
N GLY A 47 11.29 -2.66 -4.45
CA GLY A 47 10.42 -1.58 -4.00
C GLY A 47 8.97 -1.90 -4.35
N ALA A 48 8.09 -1.82 -3.37
CA ALA A 48 6.68 -2.13 -3.54
C ALA A 48 5.81 -0.97 -3.07
N VAL A 49 4.57 -0.98 -3.52
CA VAL A 49 3.54 -0.05 -3.07
C VAL A 49 2.30 -0.84 -2.68
N PHE A 50 1.74 -0.56 -1.52
CA PHE A 50 0.39 -0.95 -1.18
C PHE A 50 -0.52 0.26 -1.32
N THR A 51 -1.52 0.13 -2.16
CA THR A 51 -2.61 1.08 -2.30
C THR A 51 -3.89 0.28 -2.46
N PHE A 52 -5.01 0.91 -2.75
CA PHE A 52 -6.26 0.19 -2.94
C PHE A 52 -7.18 0.96 -3.87
N GLU A 53 -8.13 0.22 -4.44
CA GLU A 53 -9.21 0.81 -5.20
C GLU A 53 -10.27 1.30 -4.22
N PRO A 54 -10.78 2.53 -4.40
CA PRO A 54 -11.81 3.05 -3.52
C PRO A 54 -13.08 2.19 -3.60
N PRO A 55 -13.89 2.19 -2.53
CA PRO A 55 -15.12 1.40 -2.51
C PRO A 55 -16.03 1.76 -3.68
N HIS A 56 -16.63 0.75 -4.29
CA HIS A 56 -17.67 0.96 -5.28
C HIS A 56 -18.96 1.31 -4.52
N HIS A 57 -19.34 2.57 -4.55
CA HIS A 57 -20.59 3.00 -3.94
C HIS A 57 -21.74 2.70 -4.87
N THR A 58 -22.42 1.59 -4.61
CA THR A 58 -23.59 1.23 -5.36
C THR A 58 -24.87 1.81 -4.77
N ASP A 59 -24.93 2.10 -3.47
CA ASP A 59 -26.19 2.31 -2.77
C ASP A 59 -26.28 3.57 -1.94
N ARG A 60 -25.30 4.40 -1.92
CA ARG A 60 -25.38 5.67 -1.20
C ARG A 60 -25.19 6.80 -2.16
N ALA A 61 -26.00 7.81 -1.98
CA ALA A 61 -25.89 9.06 -2.69
C ALA A 61 -24.60 9.83 -2.37
N VAL A 62 -23.50 9.12 -2.41
CA VAL A 62 -22.22 9.76 -2.59
C VAL A 62 -22.23 10.18 -4.05
N SER A 63 -22.34 11.44 -4.31
CA SER A 63 -22.34 11.93 -5.67
C SER A 63 -21.07 11.44 -6.34
N LYS A 64 -21.13 11.16 -7.63
CA LYS A 64 -19.94 10.80 -8.43
C LYS A 64 -18.78 11.80 -8.26
N SER A 65 -19.06 12.99 -7.74
CA SER A 65 -18.08 14.01 -7.45
C SER A 65 -17.22 13.69 -6.21
N ASP A 66 -17.70 12.84 -5.29
CA ASP A 66 -16.98 12.53 -4.05
C ASP A 66 -15.95 11.40 -4.21
N VAL A 67 -15.99 10.68 -5.34
CA VAL A 67 -15.05 9.59 -5.66
C VAL A 67 -14.26 9.93 -6.92
N LYS A 68 -14.07 11.20 -7.19
CA LYS A 68 -13.33 11.63 -8.37
C LYS A 68 -11.84 11.45 -8.12
N LEU A 69 -11.25 10.48 -8.78
CA LEU A 69 -9.80 10.29 -8.75
C LEU A 69 -9.10 11.48 -9.40
N LEU A 70 -8.06 11.98 -8.75
CA LEU A 70 -7.24 13.10 -9.26
C LEU A 70 -6.38 12.66 -10.43
N GLN A 71 -6.09 11.37 -10.51
CA GLN A 71 -5.20 10.80 -11.50
C GLN A 71 -5.76 9.46 -11.98
N SER A 72 -5.61 9.15 -13.27
CA SER A 72 -6.00 7.84 -13.76
C SER A 72 -5.08 6.75 -13.21
N PRO A 73 -5.57 5.50 -13.06
CA PRO A 73 -4.72 4.39 -12.64
C PRO A 73 -3.47 4.21 -13.51
N GLU A 74 -3.59 4.37 -14.82
CA GLU A 74 -2.47 4.24 -15.74
C GLU A 74 -1.43 5.33 -15.54
N SER A 75 -1.86 6.55 -15.30
CA SER A 75 -0.96 7.67 -15.03
C SER A 75 -0.24 7.50 -13.70
N ARG A 76 -0.96 7.04 -12.68
CA ARG A 76 -0.39 6.72 -11.37
C ARG A 76 0.67 5.63 -11.48
N ASP A 77 0.35 4.56 -12.17
CA ASP A 77 1.25 3.41 -12.33
C ASP A 77 2.50 3.80 -13.09
N ARG A 78 2.37 4.66 -14.07
CA ARG A 78 3.53 5.20 -14.80
C ARG A 78 4.47 5.97 -13.90
N VAL A 79 3.93 6.84 -13.04
CA VAL A 79 4.75 7.59 -12.08
C VAL A 79 5.45 6.65 -11.11
N MET A 80 4.76 5.63 -10.60
CA MET A 80 5.36 4.65 -9.71
C MET A 80 6.48 3.89 -10.39
N GLU A 81 6.28 3.47 -11.63
CA GLU A 81 7.30 2.77 -12.40
C GLU A 81 8.54 3.65 -12.63
N GLU A 82 8.34 4.93 -12.94
CA GLU A 82 9.44 5.89 -13.08
C GLU A 82 10.22 6.08 -11.78
N LEU A 83 9.56 5.95 -10.63
CA LEU A 83 10.21 6.02 -9.32
C LEU A 83 10.95 4.73 -8.94
N GLY A 84 10.84 3.69 -9.75
CA GLY A 84 11.54 2.43 -9.53
C GLY A 84 10.73 1.38 -8.79
N VAL A 85 9.42 1.56 -8.64
CA VAL A 85 8.54 0.54 -8.05
C VAL A 85 8.48 -0.67 -8.96
N GLU A 86 8.64 -1.86 -8.38
CA GLU A 86 8.61 -3.11 -9.14
C GLU A 86 7.39 -3.96 -8.85
N LEU A 87 6.67 -3.68 -7.76
CA LEU A 87 5.47 -4.41 -7.38
C LEU A 87 4.44 -3.46 -6.77
N VAL A 88 3.22 -3.53 -7.27
CA VAL A 88 2.08 -2.80 -6.68
C VAL A 88 1.03 -3.81 -6.25
N LEU A 89 0.58 -3.71 -5.01
CA LEU A 89 -0.61 -4.43 -4.53
C LEU A 89 -1.74 -3.41 -4.41
N CYS A 90 -2.75 -3.59 -5.23
CA CYS A 90 -3.89 -2.67 -5.31
C CYS A 90 -5.20 -3.47 -5.26
N PRO A 91 -5.56 -4.05 -4.10
CA PRO A 91 -6.80 -4.80 -3.99
C PRO A 91 -8.00 -3.89 -3.85
N PRO A 92 -9.21 -4.38 -4.15
CA PRO A 92 -10.42 -3.63 -3.83
C PRO A 92 -10.55 -3.46 -2.32
N PHE A 93 -11.03 -2.31 -1.90
CA PHE A 93 -11.17 -1.98 -0.48
C PHE A 93 -11.99 -3.02 0.28
N GLU A 94 -13.04 -3.56 -0.36
CA GLU A 94 -13.93 -4.55 0.22
C GLU A 94 -13.23 -5.85 0.64
N SER A 95 -12.07 -6.15 0.05
CA SER A 95 -11.35 -7.40 0.36
C SER A 95 -10.58 -7.36 1.68
N PHE A 96 -10.34 -6.18 2.23
CA PHE A 96 -9.53 -6.07 3.46
C PHE A 96 -10.05 -5.03 4.48
N TYR A 97 -11.15 -4.34 4.16
CA TYR A 97 -11.64 -3.25 5.04
C TYR A 97 -11.96 -3.72 6.47
N ASN A 98 -12.22 -5.01 6.62
CA ASN A 98 -12.61 -5.61 7.89
C ASN A 98 -11.43 -6.22 8.66
N PHE A 99 -10.24 -6.15 8.10
CA PHE A 99 -9.06 -6.69 8.77
C PHE A 99 -8.73 -5.88 10.03
N SER A 100 -8.45 -6.61 11.12
CA SER A 100 -7.84 -5.98 12.29
C SER A 100 -6.44 -5.45 11.91
N PRO A 101 -5.88 -4.52 12.69
CA PRO A 101 -4.49 -4.10 12.44
C PRO A 101 -3.52 -5.28 12.35
N GLU A 102 -3.64 -6.26 13.22
CA GLU A 102 -2.79 -7.46 13.19
C GLU A 102 -2.97 -8.26 11.90
N GLU A 103 -4.23 -8.48 11.47
CA GLU A 103 -4.51 -9.18 10.23
C GLU A 103 -3.94 -8.43 9.03
N PHE A 104 -4.04 -7.11 9.02
CA PHE A 104 -3.47 -6.29 7.95
C PHE A 104 -1.96 -6.52 7.83
N VAL A 105 -1.24 -6.45 8.93
CA VAL A 105 0.21 -6.66 8.92
C VAL A 105 0.54 -8.09 8.48
N ARG A 106 -0.13 -9.08 9.02
CA ARG A 106 0.14 -10.47 8.71
C ARG A 106 -0.23 -10.84 7.28
N GLU A 107 -1.45 -10.53 6.87
CA GLU A 107 -1.97 -10.98 5.57
C GLU A 107 -1.43 -10.16 4.40
N ILE A 108 -1.36 -8.86 4.57
CA ILE A 108 -0.95 -7.96 3.48
C ILE A 108 0.57 -7.77 3.46
N LEU A 109 1.15 -7.33 4.56
CA LEU A 109 2.56 -6.98 4.56
C LEU A 109 3.46 -8.19 4.58
N LYS A 110 3.17 -9.17 5.42
CA LYS A 110 4.01 -10.36 5.51
C LYS A 110 3.70 -11.39 4.44
N ASN A 111 2.45 -11.83 4.36
CA ASN A 111 2.12 -12.95 3.48
C ASN A 111 2.06 -12.56 2.01
N CYS A 112 1.43 -11.44 1.67
CA CYS A 112 1.25 -11.03 0.28
C CYS A 112 2.48 -10.33 -0.28
N LEU A 113 2.99 -9.32 0.41
CA LEU A 113 4.10 -8.50 -0.05
C LEU A 113 5.47 -9.00 0.38
N ASN A 114 5.55 -9.94 1.31
CA ASN A 114 6.84 -10.42 1.83
C ASN A 114 7.73 -9.26 2.28
N CYS A 115 7.15 -8.33 3.03
CA CYS A 115 7.85 -7.12 3.44
C CYS A 115 8.98 -7.39 4.43
N ARG A 116 10.09 -6.68 4.24
CA ARG A 116 11.20 -6.56 5.19
C ARG A 116 11.23 -5.17 5.81
N GLY A 117 10.46 -4.25 5.28
CA GLY A 117 10.31 -2.90 5.78
C GLY A 117 9.13 -2.23 5.14
N VAL A 118 8.64 -1.18 5.78
CA VAL A 118 7.55 -0.35 5.26
C VAL A 118 7.88 1.12 5.48
N VAL A 119 7.40 1.95 4.59
CA VAL A 119 7.52 3.40 4.69
C VAL A 119 6.12 4.00 4.52
N CYS A 120 5.74 4.89 5.40
CA CYS A 120 4.44 5.55 5.32
C CYS A 120 4.52 6.94 5.93
N GLY A 121 3.49 7.74 5.68
CA GLY A 121 3.36 9.05 6.32
C GLY A 121 3.04 8.92 7.81
N GLU A 122 3.30 9.98 8.57
CA GLU A 122 3.06 10.01 10.02
C GLU A 122 1.59 9.80 10.38
N ASP A 123 0.69 10.18 9.48
CA ASP A 123 -0.76 10.10 9.69
C ASP A 123 -1.38 8.82 9.17
N TYR A 124 -0.57 7.86 8.74
CA TYR A 124 -1.09 6.64 8.14
C TYR A 124 -1.96 5.87 9.13
N ARG A 125 -3.12 5.46 8.64
CA ARG A 125 -4.07 4.62 9.38
C ARG A 125 -4.36 3.36 8.61
N PHE A 126 -4.56 2.28 9.33
CA PHE A 126 -4.84 0.98 8.72
C PHE A 126 -5.70 0.13 9.64
N GLY A 127 -6.20 -0.96 9.09
CA GLY A 127 -7.10 -1.83 9.84
C GLY A 127 -8.52 -1.30 9.88
N LYS A 128 -9.43 -2.10 10.44
CA LYS A 128 -10.85 -1.78 10.51
C LYS A 128 -11.08 -0.43 11.17
N LYS A 129 -11.81 0.44 10.50
CA LYS A 129 -12.15 1.80 10.96
C LYS A 129 -10.92 2.66 11.29
N GLY A 130 -9.79 2.37 10.66
CA GLY A 130 -8.55 3.10 10.93
C GLY A 130 -8.03 2.91 12.35
N ALA A 131 -8.25 1.76 12.95
CA ALA A 131 -7.84 1.48 14.33
C ALA A 131 -6.33 1.48 14.52
N GLY A 132 -5.55 1.14 13.48
CA GLY A 132 -4.10 1.14 13.53
C GLY A 132 -3.49 2.50 13.21
N ASN A 133 -2.39 2.80 13.86
CA ASN A 133 -1.57 3.99 13.59
C ASN A 133 -0.11 3.56 13.42
N VAL A 134 0.78 4.52 13.18
CA VAL A 134 2.20 4.24 12.95
C VAL A 134 2.85 3.55 14.16
N ALA A 135 2.51 3.96 15.38
CA ALA A 135 3.05 3.33 16.59
C ALA A 135 2.65 1.86 16.68
N LEU A 136 1.38 1.56 16.45
CA LEU A 136 0.89 0.18 16.44
C LEU A 136 1.51 -0.63 15.29
N LEU A 137 1.70 0.00 14.14
CA LEU A 137 2.36 -0.64 13.00
C LEU A 137 3.75 -1.15 13.38
N ARG A 138 4.53 -0.34 14.07
CA ARG A 138 5.86 -0.74 14.54
C ARG A 138 5.79 -1.91 15.51
N GLU A 139 4.87 -1.85 16.47
CA GLU A 139 4.70 -2.93 17.45
C GLU A 139 4.34 -4.26 16.79
N LEU A 140 3.50 -4.23 15.78
CA LEU A 140 3.05 -5.43 15.10
C LEU A 140 4.06 -5.95 14.07
N ALA A 141 4.77 -5.05 13.42
CA ALA A 141 5.69 -5.40 12.34
C ALA A 141 7.02 -5.99 12.85
N GLU A 142 7.60 -5.43 13.90
CA GLU A 142 8.88 -5.90 14.43
C GLU A 142 8.95 -7.40 14.72
N PRO A 143 7.98 -7.99 15.44
CA PRO A 143 8.00 -9.45 15.68
C PRO A 143 7.89 -10.28 14.42
N MET A 144 7.41 -9.72 13.33
CA MET A 144 7.25 -10.40 12.04
C MET A 144 8.45 -10.19 11.11
N GLY A 145 9.48 -9.52 11.57
CA GLY A 145 10.69 -9.28 10.77
C GLY A 145 10.57 -8.12 9.77
N ILE A 146 9.67 -7.20 10.04
CA ILE A 146 9.40 -6.05 9.15
C ILE A 146 9.95 -4.77 9.75
#